data_a1ace31998c5ab87cdb1bf958db672f6
#
_entry.id   a1ace31998c5ab87cdb1bf958db672f6
#
_cell.length_a   1.000
_cell.length_b   1.000
_cell.length_c   1.000
_cell.angle_alpha   90.00
_cell.angle_beta   90.00
_cell.angle_gamma   90.00
#
_symmetry.space_group_name_H-M   'P 1'
#
loop_
_entity.id
_entity.type
_entity.pdbx_description
1 polymer ?
#
loop_
_entity_poly.entity_id
_entity_poly.type
_entity_poly.pdbx_seq_one_letter_code
_entity_poly.pdbx_strand_id
1 'polypeptide(L)'
;MPPLRCHVTSVFTLMLSAVFLSGAASVSAQQASTVLLSAEDSDPNRLGWMQGFPPAPERVIGQPDSNYFSFPKMRWTVCHFRELLPTKQVSRGLGAPVPFSYALDDAINDVTFTPIDGGEPMTWQASLNENYTDGLLILHQGQVVYETYSGCLDEAGKHGAMSVTKSMTGLLGEILVAEGALDEQALVGDILPELADSAFGSATVKQLLEMTTGLAYSEDYSDPNAEIWAYNAAASPLPKPDDYTGPRTYYEYLATVEPEGEHGQVFGYKTINTDALGWVIARTAGESVTSLLSSRIWQRMGAEQDGYFTVDSIGTPFAGGGLSAGLRDMARIGQLVLNEGVMNGERLFPAAAVERIRQGGDRQAFAAAGYRYLPGGSYRGMWWSLHNEHGAFAARGVHGQTIYIDPTAEMVIVRFASHPVAGNAANDPTSLPAYQAVAEYLMEQSATP
;
A
#
# COMPACT_ATOMS: atom_id res chain seq x y z
N MET A 1 -22.43 -55.57 44.28
CA MET A 1 -22.45 -56.59 43.20
C MET A 1 -21.48 -56.07 42.13
N PRO A 2 -20.52 -56.90 41.72
CA PRO A 2 -19.31 -56.44 41.01
C PRO A 2 -19.48 -56.38 39.48
N PRO A 3 -18.53 -55.74 38.77
CA PRO A 3 -18.59 -55.54 37.33
C PRO A 3 -18.00 -56.72 36.54
N LEU A 4 -18.57 -56.98 35.39
CA LEU A 4 -18.02 -57.93 34.41
C LEU A 4 -16.94 -57.27 33.57
N ARG A 5 -15.75 -57.85 33.58
CA ARG A 5 -14.69 -57.68 32.59
C ARG A 5 -14.96 -58.60 31.39
N CYS A 6 -14.80 -58.07 30.18
CA CYS A 6 -14.66 -58.90 28.98
C CYS A 6 -13.32 -58.62 28.32
N HIS A 7 -12.45 -59.60 28.29
CA HIS A 7 -11.23 -59.69 27.49
C HIS A 7 -11.63 -60.14 26.10
N VAL A 8 -11.01 -59.48 25.07
CA VAL A 8 -10.94 -60.06 23.73
C VAL A 8 -9.51 -59.98 23.22
N THR A 9 -9.08 -61.11 22.79
CA THR A 9 -7.79 -61.67 22.46
C THR A 9 -7.32 -61.14 21.09
N SER A 10 -6.00 -60.91 20.99
CA SER A 10 -5.24 -60.73 19.73
C SER A 10 -5.29 -62.00 18.87
N VAL A 11 -5.43 -61.79 17.57
CA VAL A 11 -5.03 -62.79 16.56
C VAL A 11 -4.13 -62.11 15.53
N PHE A 12 -2.87 -62.53 15.53
CA PHE A 12 -1.90 -62.34 14.47
C PHE A 12 -2.24 -63.27 13.31
N THR A 13 -2.22 -62.78 12.08
CA THR A 13 -2.02 -63.63 10.90
C THR A 13 -1.12 -62.93 9.90
N LEU A 14 -0.03 -63.63 9.60
CA LEU A 14 0.99 -63.31 8.60
C LEU A 14 0.56 -63.78 7.20
N MET A 15 1.24 -63.15 6.20
CA MET A 15 1.54 -63.59 4.82
C MET A 15 0.50 -63.30 3.72
N LEU A 16 0.86 -62.54 2.70
CA LEU A 16 1.58 -63.03 1.52
C LEU A 16 1.98 -61.83 0.58
N SER A 17 3.26 -61.87 0.19
CA SER A 17 3.84 -60.99 -0.81
C SER A 17 3.27 -61.26 -2.20
N ALA A 18 2.76 -60.28 -2.90
CA ALA A 18 2.56 -60.30 -4.33
C ALA A 18 3.21 -59.06 -4.96
N VAL A 19 4.32 -59.25 -5.67
CA VAL A 19 4.98 -58.28 -6.49
C VAL A 19 4.10 -58.04 -7.72
N PHE A 20 3.54 -56.83 -7.83
CA PHE A 20 3.05 -56.30 -9.09
C PHE A 20 3.94 -55.12 -9.53
N LEU A 21 4.80 -55.40 -10.51
CA LEU A 21 5.36 -54.34 -11.37
C LEU A 21 4.18 -53.77 -12.16
N SER A 22 3.79 -52.53 -11.84
CA SER A 22 2.99 -51.72 -12.72
C SER A 22 3.70 -50.37 -12.87
N GLY A 23 3.99 -50.05 -14.14
CA GLY A 23 4.77 -48.89 -14.54
C GLY A 23 4.27 -47.58 -13.94
N ALA A 24 5.18 -46.83 -13.34
CA ALA A 24 5.01 -45.47 -12.99
C ALA A 24 4.87 -44.64 -14.29
N ALA A 25 3.63 -44.45 -14.72
CA ALA A 25 3.33 -43.32 -15.60
C ALA A 25 3.49 -42.07 -14.77
N SER A 26 4.63 -41.38 -14.95
CA SER A 26 4.83 -40.03 -14.48
C SER A 26 3.80 -39.14 -15.18
N VAL A 27 2.68 -38.90 -14.51
CA VAL A 27 1.81 -37.78 -14.85
C VAL A 27 2.58 -36.54 -14.40
N SER A 28 3.33 -35.96 -15.34
CA SER A 28 3.79 -34.58 -15.23
C SER A 28 2.52 -33.74 -15.21
N ALA A 29 2.12 -33.30 -14.01
CA ALA A 29 1.19 -32.21 -13.86
C ALA A 29 1.85 -31.00 -14.49
N GLN A 30 1.55 -30.78 -15.76
CA GLN A 30 1.82 -29.55 -16.46
C GLN A 30 0.95 -28.52 -15.75
N GLN A 31 1.54 -27.77 -14.81
CA GLN A 31 0.94 -26.52 -14.35
C GLN A 31 0.79 -25.67 -15.62
N ALA A 32 -0.41 -25.66 -16.17
CA ALA A 32 -0.79 -24.67 -17.15
C ALA A 32 -0.56 -23.32 -16.46
N SER A 33 0.46 -22.59 -16.88
CA SER A 33 0.59 -21.18 -16.53
C SER A 33 -0.69 -20.53 -17.02
N THR A 34 -1.56 -20.19 -16.09
CA THR A 34 -2.77 -19.44 -16.38
C THR A 34 -2.26 -18.09 -16.88
N VAL A 35 -2.33 -17.87 -18.19
CA VAL A 35 -2.00 -16.57 -18.79
C VAL A 35 -2.96 -15.56 -18.17
N LEU A 36 -2.41 -14.59 -17.44
CA LEU A 36 -3.20 -13.53 -16.84
C LEU A 36 -3.90 -12.74 -17.96
N LEU A 37 -5.15 -12.37 -17.74
CA LEU A 37 -5.86 -11.47 -18.66
C LEU A 37 -5.09 -10.15 -18.77
N SER A 38 -5.03 -9.58 -19.98
CA SER A 38 -4.49 -8.23 -20.19
C SER A 38 -5.26 -7.15 -19.42
N ALA A 39 -4.73 -5.94 -19.34
CA ALA A 39 -5.44 -4.80 -18.74
C ALA A 39 -6.80 -4.57 -19.44
N GLU A 40 -6.84 -4.68 -20.76
CA GLU A 40 -8.06 -4.54 -21.55
C GLU A 40 -9.05 -5.69 -21.32
N ASP A 41 -8.60 -6.95 -21.36
CA ASP A 41 -9.48 -8.13 -21.21
C ASP A 41 -10.01 -8.30 -19.78
N SER A 42 -9.31 -7.74 -18.80
CA SER A 42 -9.71 -7.75 -17.39
C SER A 42 -10.42 -6.46 -16.94
N ASP A 43 -10.72 -5.56 -17.86
CA ASP A 43 -11.47 -4.33 -17.55
C ASP A 43 -12.81 -4.67 -16.87
N PRO A 44 -13.12 -4.08 -15.70
CA PRO A 44 -14.31 -4.41 -14.93
C PRO A 44 -15.62 -4.11 -15.68
N ASN A 45 -15.65 -3.09 -16.53
CA ASN A 45 -16.81 -2.76 -17.34
C ASN A 45 -17.01 -3.78 -18.47
N ARG A 46 -15.92 -4.24 -19.09
CA ARG A 46 -15.94 -5.29 -20.11
C ARG A 46 -16.38 -6.63 -19.54
N LEU A 47 -15.92 -6.97 -18.31
CA LEU A 47 -16.34 -8.17 -17.60
C LEU A 47 -17.76 -8.07 -17.02
N GLY A 48 -18.30 -6.84 -16.92
CA GLY A 48 -19.66 -6.59 -16.44
C GLY A 48 -19.85 -6.87 -14.95
N TRP A 49 -18.81 -6.68 -14.12
CA TRP A 49 -18.94 -6.83 -12.68
C TRP A 49 -20.00 -5.89 -12.11
N MET A 50 -20.87 -6.42 -11.25
CA MET A 50 -21.96 -5.70 -10.56
C MET A 50 -22.94 -4.99 -11.48
N GLN A 51 -23.00 -5.33 -12.78
CA GLN A 51 -23.90 -4.73 -13.75
C GLN A 51 -25.17 -5.58 -13.95
N GLY A 52 -26.31 -4.89 -14.07
CA GLY A 52 -27.63 -5.49 -14.25
C GLY A 52 -28.55 -5.29 -13.04
N PHE A 53 -29.87 -5.55 -13.20
CA PHE A 53 -30.90 -5.32 -12.18
C PHE A 53 -31.84 -6.54 -12.09
N PRO A 54 -31.46 -7.62 -11.38
CA PRO A 54 -30.19 -7.81 -10.62
C PRO A 54 -29.01 -8.15 -11.53
N PRO A 55 -27.77 -8.01 -11.04
CA PRO A 55 -26.61 -8.58 -11.71
C PRO A 55 -26.70 -10.11 -11.81
N ALA A 56 -26.12 -10.69 -12.85
CA ALA A 56 -26.02 -12.14 -12.95
C ALA A 56 -25.18 -12.70 -11.77
N PRO A 57 -25.57 -13.85 -11.15
CA PRO A 57 -24.91 -14.35 -9.94
C PRO A 57 -23.38 -14.47 -10.05
N GLU A 58 -22.85 -14.88 -11.20
CA GLU A 58 -21.43 -15.02 -11.49
C GLU A 58 -20.68 -13.69 -11.60
N ARG A 59 -21.39 -12.57 -11.72
CA ARG A 59 -20.87 -11.21 -11.80
C ARG A 59 -21.02 -10.42 -10.49
N VAL A 60 -21.55 -11.05 -9.46
CA VAL A 60 -21.69 -10.40 -8.16
C VAL A 60 -20.37 -10.47 -7.41
N ILE A 61 -19.96 -9.31 -6.86
CA ILE A 61 -18.84 -9.17 -5.93
C ILE A 61 -19.44 -8.71 -4.60
N GLY A 62 -19.27 -9.49 -3.54
CA GLY A 62 -19.91 -9.18 -2.25
C GLY A 62 -19.22 -9.85 -1.08
N GLN A 63 -19.64 -9.43 0.11
CA GLN A 63 -19.27 -10.06 1.37
C GLN A 63 -20.27 -11.20 1.69
N PRO A 64 -19.85 -12.27 2.31
CA PRO A 64 -18.50 -12.56 2.84
C PRO A 64 -17.59 -13.35 1.87
N ASP A 65 -17.78 -13.23 0.56
CA ASP A 65 -16.95 -13.90 -0.42
C ASP A 65 -15.46 -13.49 -0.24
N SER A 66 -14.61 -14.43 0.19
CA SER A 66 -13.19 -14.19 0.47
C SER A 66 -12.38 -13.83 -0.77
N ASN A 67 -12.94 -13.98 -1.98
CA ASN A 67 -12.23 -13.73 -3.23
C ASN A 67 -12.53 -12.36 -3.86
N TYR A 68 -13.25 -11.47 -3.16
CA TYR A 68 -13.59 -10.14 -3.68
C TYR A 68 -12.34 -9.31 -4.07
N PHE A 69 -11.19 -9.60 -3.48
CA PHE A 69 -9.91 -8.94 -3.77
C PHE A 69 -8.95 -9.81 -4.61
N SER A 70 -9.43 -10.87 -5.23
CA SER A 70 -8.64 -11.66 -6.19
C SER A 70 -8.77 -11.12 -7.61
N PHE A 71 -7.71 -11.24 -8.43
CA PHE A 71 -7.76 -10.88 -9.84
C PHE A 71 -8.66 -11.85 -10.62
N PRO A 72 -9.54 -11.38 -11.54
CA PRO A 72 -9.73 -10.00 -11.99
C PRO A 72 -10.76 -9.18 -11.18
N LYS A 73 -11.46 -9.73 -10.18
CA LYS A 73 -12.48 -9.04 -9.37
C LYS A 73 -11.91 -7.80 -8.67
N MET A 74 -10.65 -7.86 -8.23
CA MET A 74 -9.99 -6.75 -7.55
C MET A 74 -9.99 -5.46 -8.39
N ARG A 75 -9.99 -5.54 -9.73
CA ARG A 75 -10.05 -4.37 -10.61
C ARG A 75 -11.34 -3.56 -10.48
N TRP A 76 -12.41 -4.19 -10.02
CA TRP A 76 -13.62 -3.50 -9.60
C TRP A 76 -13.54 -3.07 -8.14
N THR A 77 -13.08 -3.98 -7.28
CA THR A 77 -13.09 -3.82 -5.82
C THR A 77 -12.28 -2.62 -5.34
N VAL A 78 -11.15 -2.31 -6.00
CA VAL A 78 -10.26 -1.20 -5.60
C VAL A 78 -10.95 0.18 -5.64
N CYS A 79 -12.02 0.31 -6.43
CA CYS A 79 -12.85 1.52 -6.45
C CYS A 79 -14.06 1.45 -5.49
N HIS A 80 -14.36 0.26 -4.91
CA HIS A 80 -15.65 0.00 -4.25
C HIS A 80 -15.50 -0.54 -2.80
N PHE A 81 -14.36 -0.33 -2.16
CA PHE A 81 -14.15 -0.82 -0.78
C PHE A 81 -15.24 -0.38 0.19
N ARG A 82 -15.76 0.84 0.06
CA ARG A 82 -16.81 1.37 0.93
C ARG A 82 -18.14 0.60 0.81
N GLU A 83 -18.38 -0.06 -0.31
CA GLU A 83 -19.56 -0.90 -0.52
C GLU A 83 -19.42 -2.28 0.14
N LEU A 84 -18.19 -2.69 0.44
CA LEU A 84 -17.85 -4.01 0.96
C LEU A 84 -17.46 -4.01 2.43
N LEU A 85 -16.86 -2.92 2.93
CA LEU A 85 -16.23 -2.85 4.25
C LEU A 85 -16.68 -1.59 5.01
N PRO A 86 -16.76 -1.64 6.35
CA PRO A 86 -16.91 -0.46 7.19
C PRO A 86 -15.75 0.52 6.98
N THR A 87 -16.08 1.81 6.98
CA THR A 87 -15.10 2.87 6.70
C THR A 87 -15.26 4.06 7.64
N LYS A 88 -14.17 4.80 7.83
CA LYS A 88 -14.13 6.07 8.55
C LYS A 88 -13.68 7.19 7.61
N GLN A 89 -14.43 8.28 7.59
CA GLN A 89 -14.23 9.38 6.64
C GLN A 89 -13.01 10.23 6.99
N VAL A 90 -12.31 10.70 5.96
CA VAL A 90 -11.39 11.83 5.98
C VAL A 90 -12.11 12.99 5.30
N SER A 91 -12.61 13.92 6.10
CA SER A 91 -13.43 15.01 5.58
C SER A 91 -12.58 16.11 4.96
N ARG A 92 -13.00 16.60 3.79
CA ARG A 92 -12.46 17.81 3.17
C ARG A 92 -13.01 19.12 3.77
N GLY A 93 -13.92 19.02 4.73
CA GLY A 93 -14.64 20.17 5.26
C GLY A 93 -15.67 20.73 4.26
N LEU A 94 -16.14 21.93 4.57
CA LEU A 94 -17.17 22.63 3.78
C LEU A 94 -16.59 23.72 2.87
N GLY A 95 -15.27 23.93 2.86
CA GLY A 95 -14.61 24.90 2.00
C GLY A 95 -14.77 24.57 0.51
N ALA A 96 -14.66 25.57 -0.36
CA ALA A 96 -14.64 25.34 -1.78
C ALA A 96 -13.35 24.59 -2.17
N PRO A 97 -13.42 23.65 -3.10
CA PRO A 97 -12.21 23.05 -3.67
C PRO A 97 -11.35 24.10 -4.35
N VAL A 98 -10.02 23.91 -4.32
CA VAL A 98 -9.11 24.74 -5.10
C VAL A 98 -8.86 24.03 -6.44
N PRO A 99 -9.29 24.62 -7.58
CA PRO A 99 -9.10 23.99 -8.88
C PRO A 99 -7.62 23.96 -9.27
N PHE A 100 -7.22 22.93 -10.01
CA PHE A 100 -5.93 22.92 -10.69
C PHE A 100 -5.92 23.85 -11.91
N SER A 101 -4.74 24.38 -12.23
CA SER A 101 -4.45 24.91 -13.56
C SER A 101 -4.03 23.78 -14.48
N TYR A 102 -4.42 23.84 -15.75
CA TYR A 102 -4.15 22.81 -16.75
C TYR A 102 -3.27 23.37 -17.89
N ALA A 103 -2.29 22.58 -18.29
CA ALA A 103 -1.43 22.80 -19.46
C ALA A 103 -1.16 21.43 -20.10
N LEU A 104 -2.24 20.75 -20.54
CA LEU A 104 -2.16 19.37 -21.04
C LEU A 104 -1.22 19.26 -22.24
N ASP A 105 -0.40 18.22 -22.24
CA ASP A 105 0.58 17.90 -23.27
C ASP A 105 0.41 16.43 -23.72
N ASP A 106 -0.25 16.24 -24.85
CA ASP A 106 -0.50 14.93 -25.43
C ASP A 106 0.79 14.24 -25.93
N ALA A 107 1.87 15.00 -26.17
CA ALA A 107 3.14 14.44 -26.61
C ALA A 107 3.82 13.56 -25.53
N ILE A 108 3.41 13.69 -24.27
CA ILE A 108 3.84 12.79 -23.20
C ILE A 108 3.54 11.33 -23.56
N ASN A 109 2.44 11.05 -24.28
CA ASN A 109 2.09 9.69 -24.70
C ASN A 109 3.19 8.99 -25.51
N ASP A 110 3.95 9.76 -26.28
CA ASP A 110 4.99 9.27 -27.18
C ASP A 110 6.40 9.31 -26.56
N VAL A 111 6.55 9.79 -25.32
CA VAL A 111 7.83 9.73 -24.59
C VAL A 111 8.27 8.27 -24.48
N THR A 112 9.48 7.99 -24.96
CA THR A 112 10.02 6.64 -25.00
C THR A 112 11.08 6.41 -23.94
N PHE A 113 11.16 5.18 -23.46
CA PHE A 113 12.18 4.74 -22.51
C PHE A 113 12.50 3.27 -22.74
N THR A 114 13.64 2.80 -22.21
CA THR A 114 13.97 1.38 -22.19
C THR A 114 13.67 0.80 -20.79
N PRO A 115 12.94 -0.32 -20.68
CA PRO A 115 12.72 -0.99 -19.41
C PRO A 115 14.05 -1.34 -18.70
N ILE A 116 14.06 -1.32 -17.35
CA ILE A 116 15.28 -1.58 -16.56
C ILE A 116 15.87 -2.96 -16.85
N ASP A 117 15.02 -3.97 -17.07
CA ASP A 117 15.45 -5.33 -17.37
C ASP A 117 15.88 -5.52 -18.84
N GLY A 118 15.90 -4.43 -19.62
CA GLY A 118 16.20 -4.44 -21.04
C GLY A 118 14.98 -4.78 -21.90
N GLY A 119 15.18 -4.91 -23.19
CA GLY A 119 14.14 -5.17 -24.17
C GLY A 119 13.98 -4.03 -25.17
N GLU A 120 12.90 -4.07 -25.94
CA GLU A 120 12.57 -3.01 -26.90
C GLU A 120 12.12 -1.74 -26.17
N PRO A 121 12.44 -0.57 -26.72
CA PRO A 121 11.90 0.70 -26.18
C PRO A 121 10.37 0.67 -26.11
N MET A 122 9.85 1.25 -25.04
CA MET A 122 8.42 1.35 -24.76
C MET A 122 7.99 2.82 -24.69
N THR A 123 6.78 3.13 -25.13
CA THR A 123 6.21 4.47 -24.95
C THR A 123 5.57 4.60 -23.56
N TRP A 124 5.45 5.84 -23.10
CA TRP A 124 4.67 6.15 -21.89
C TRP A 124 3.28 5.51 -21.93
N GLN A 125 2.53 5.74 -23.02
CA GLN A 125 1.18 5.16 -23.19
C GLN A 125 1.16 3.63 -23.07
N ALA A 126 2.15 2.95 -23.66
CA ALA A 126 2.24 1.50 -23.55
C ALA A 126 2.49 1.04 -22.11
N SER A 127 3.30 1.78 -21.34
CA SER A 127 3.58 1.46 -19.94
C SER A 127 2.34 1.54 -19.05
N LEU A 128 1.40 2.44 -19.34
CA LEU A 128 0.15 2.54 -18.59
C LEU A 128 -0.69 1.26 -18.70
N ASN A 129 -0.78 0.72 -19.91
CA ASN A 129 -1.50 -0.54 -20.18
C ASN A 129 -0.79 -1.74 -19.54
N GLU A 130 0.53 -1.83 -19.68
CA GLU A 130 1.34 -2.91 -19.10
C GLU A 130 1.18 -2.94 -17.58
N ASN A 131 1.08 -1.78 -16.94
CA ASN A 131 0.97 -1.66 -15.50
C ASN A 131 -0.48 -1.62 -14.99
N TYR A 132 -1.50 -1.96 -15.80
CA TYR A 132 -2.91 -1.96 -15.40
C TYR A 132 -3.33 -0.67 -14.72
N THR A 133 -2.94 0.47 -15.29
CA THR A 133 -3.25 1.79 -14.75
C THR A 133 -4.74 2.06 -14.83
N ASP A 134 -5.35 2.43 -13.71
CA ASP A 134 -6.77 2.82 -13.60
C ASP A 134 -6.93 4.35 -13.56
N GLY A 135 -5.92 5.07 -13.10
CA GLY A 135 -5.87 6.53 -13.16
C GLY A 135 -4.46 7.05 -13.03
N LEU A 136 -4.12 8.08 -13.79
CA LEU A 136 -2.83 8.72 -13.70
C LEU A 136 -2.94 10.23 -13.94
N LEU A 137 -2.23 11.00 -13.08
CA LEU A 137 -2.14 12.44 -13.17
C LEU A 137 -0.67 12.86 -12.98
N ILE A 138 -0.21 13.80 -13.85
CA ILE A 138 1.11 14.43 -13.74
C ILE A 138 0.92 15.92 -13.48
N LEU A 139 1.51 16.39 -12.38
CA LEU A 139 1.74 17.82 -12.15
C LEU A 139 3.17 18.17 -12.54
N HIS A 140 3.34 19.27 -13.24
CA HIS A 140 4.62 19.89 -13.52
C HIS A 140 4.52 21.39 -13.23
N GLN A 141 5.39 21.90 -12.37
CA GLN A 141 5.38 23.30 -11.93
C GLN A 141 3.98 23.76 -11.43
N GLY A 142 3.26 22.84 -10.73
CA GLY A 142 1.94 23.09 -10.16
C GLY A 142 0.78 23.04 -11.15
N GLN A 143 1.00 22.72 -12.43
CA GLN A 143 -0.04 22.58 -13.44
C GLN A 143 -0.24 21.12 -13.81
N VAL A 144 -1.47 20.71 -14.09
CA VAL A 144 -1.78 19.39 -14.65
C VAL A 144 -1.35 19.35 -16.10
N VAL A 145 -0.35 18.55 -16.42
CA VAL A 145 0.14 18.37 -17.79
C VAL A 145 -0.35 17.07 -18.43
N TYR A 146 -0.82 16.11 -17.60
CA TYR A 146 -1.39 14.85 -18.05
C TYR A 146 -2.43 14.33 -17.07
N GLU A 147 -3.56 13.84 -17.53
CA GLU A 147 -4.59 13.23 -16.70
C GLU A 147 -5.36 12.20 -17.52
N THR A 148 -5.49 10.97 -16.99
CA THR A 148 -6.25 9.90 -17.64
C THR A 148 -6.91 8.98 -16.62
N TYR A 149 -8.00 8.34 -17.03
CA TYR A 149 -8.81 7.40 -16.23
C TYR A 149 -9.16 6.18 -17.07
N SER A 150 -9.24 5.02 -16.43
CA SER A 150 -9.62 3.75 -17.04
C SER A 150 -10.13 2.75 -15.98
N GLY A 151 -10.55 1.58 -16.41
CA GLY A 151 -11.00 0.52 -15.50
C GLY A 151 -12.22 0.93 -14.69
N CYS A 152 -12.10 0.88 -13.36
CA CYS A 152 -13.18 1.25 -12.44
C CYS A 152 -13.17 2.73 -12.05
N LEU A 153 -12.13 3.48 -12.40
CA LEU A 153 -11.93 4.84 -11.91
C LEU A 153 -12.40 5.88 -12.94
N ASP A 154 -13.11 6.88 -12.46
CA ASP A 154 -13.43 8.12 -13.17
C ASP A 154 -13.04 9.35 -12.32
N GLU A 155 -13.31 10.55 -12.85
CA GLU A 155 -12.96 11.81 -12.16
C GLU A 155 -13.60 11.96 -10.79
N ALA A 156 -14.78 11.40 -10.56
CA ALA A 156 -15.52 11.45 -9.32
C ALA A 156 -15.23 10.24 -8.42
N GLY A 157 -14.57 9.22 -8.96
CA GLY A 157 -14.27 7.97 -8.31
C GLY A 157 -13.23 8.10 -7.22
N LYS A 158 -13.19 7.10 -6.35
CA LYS A 158 -12.13 6.90 -5.36
C LYS A 158 -11.51 5.53 -5.56
N HIS A 159 -10.21 5.47 -5.43
CA HIS A 159 -9.44 4.24 -5.55
C HIS A 159 -8.69 3.94 -4.25
N GLY A 160 -8.56 2.66 -3.91
CA GLY A 160 -7.74 2.22 -2.78
C GLY A 160 -6.27 2.58 -3.00
N ALA A 161 -5.71 3.38 -2.10
CA ALA A 161 -4.33 3.82 -2.17
C ALA A 161 -3.33 2.74 -1.69
N MET A 162 -3.85 1.63 -1.16
CA MET A 162 -3.03 0.55 -0.59
C MET A 162 -1.93 1.12 0.33
N SER A 163 -0.70 0.65 0.19
CA SER A 163 0.39 1.09 1.08
C SER A 163 0.86 2.53 0.87
N VAL A 164 0.38 3.27 -0.12
CA VAL A 164 0.53 4.74 -0.15
C VAL A 164 -0.09 5.37 1.09
N THR A 165 -1.09 4.72 1.70
CA THR A 165 -1.64 5.08 3.02
C THR A 165 -0.57 5.22 4.11
N LYS A 166 0.43 4.33 4.10
CA LYS A 166 1.54 4.38 5.06
C LYS A 166 2.26 5.72 5.02
N SER A 167 2.46 6.24 3.82
CA SER A 167 3.14 7.53 3.63
C SER A 167 2.32 8.70 4.17
N MET A 168 0.99 8.60 4.19
CA MET A 168 0.14 9.60 4.86
C MET A 168 0.28 9.51 6.37
N THR A 169 0.29 8.30 6.93
CA THR A 169 0.52 8.08 8.37
C THR A 169 1.94 8.52 8.77
N GLY A 170 2.96 8.17 7.97
CA GLY A 170 4.35 8.57 8.20
C GLY A 170 4.54 10.09 8.14
N LEU A 171 3.91 10.77 7.17
CA LEU A 171 3.92 12.22 7.08
C LEU A 171 3.36 12.87 8.35
N LEU A 172 2.24 12.38 8.89
CA LEU A 172 1.70 12.87 10.16
C LEU A 172 2.70 12.63 11.31
N GLY A 173 3.37 11.48 11.35
CA GLY A 173 4.42 11.21 12.33
C GLY A 173 5.60 12.18 12.22
N GLU A 174 6.13 12.41 11.01
CA GLU A 174 7.23 13.36 10.79
C GLU A 174 6.82 14.82 11.09
N ILE A 175 5.55 15.17 10.86
CA ILE A 175 5.00 16.48 11.26
C ILE A 175 5.07 16.63 12.79
N LEU A 176 4.57 15.65 13.54
CA LEU A 176 4.60 15.70 15.00
C LEU A 176 6.04 15.73 15.57
N VAL A 177 6.97 15.02 14.92
CA VAL A 177 8.39 15.08 15.27
C VAL A 177 8.98 16.47 14.98
N ALA A 178 8.70 17.03 13.81
CA ALA A 178 9.19 18.36 13.42
C ALA A 178 8.61 19.49 14.29
N GLU A 179 7.43 19.30 14.85
CA GLU A 179 6.79 20.22 15.80
C GLU A 179 7.28 20.03 17.25
N GLY A 180 8.08 18.97 17.50
CA GLY A 180 8.53 18.61 18.86
C GLY A 180 7.44 18.01 19.76
N ALA A 181 6.30 17.62 19.18
CA ALA A 181 5.20 16.95 19.89
C ALA A 181 5.44 15.45 20.08
N LEU A 182 6.28 14.85 19.25
CA LEU A 182 6.68 13.44 19.30
C LEU A 182 8.21 13.35 19.28
N ASP A 183 8.78 12.68 20.29
CA ASP A 183 10.20 12.37 20.30
C ASP A 183 10.45 11.06 19.51
N GLU A 184 11.21 11.16 18.43
CA GLU A 184 11.52 9.96 17.62
C GLU A 184 12.42 8.96 18.33
N GLN A 185 13.13 9.36 19.42
CA GLN A 185 13.96 8.46 20.23
C GLN A 185 13.18 7.82 21.38
N ALA A 186 11.94 8.26 21.64
CA ALA A 186 11.10 7.66 22.66
C ALA A 186 10.81 6.18 22.34
N LEU A 187 10.77 5.34 23.35
CA LEU A 187 10.36 3.94 23.21
C LEU A 187 8.84 3.88 22.98
N VAL A 188 8.44 2.99 22.10
CA VAL A 188 7.00 2.74 21.83
C VAL A 188 6.28 2.29 23.09
N GLY A 189 6.92 1.44 23.93
CA GLY A 189 6.34 0.98 25.20
C GLY A 189 6.14 2.08 26.23
N ASP A 190 6.91 3.17 26.18
CA ASP A 190 6.72 4.33 27.08
C ASP A 190 5.47 5.15 26.67
N ILE A 191 5.17 5.21 25.36
CA ILE A 191 4.01 5.91 24.81
C ILE A 191 2.76 5.03 24.87
N LEU A 192 2.93 3.74 24.58
CA LEU A 192 1.90 2.70 24.52
C LEU A 192 2.23 1.58 25.51
N PRO A 193 1.93 1.72 26.80
CA PRO A 193 2.17 0.67 27.81
C PRO A 193 1.53 -0.68 27.45
N GLU A 194 0.47 -0.66 26.64
CA GLU A 194 -0.21 -1.86 26.13
C GLU A 194 0.71 -2.71 25.21
N LEU A 195 1.75 -2.12 24.65
CA LEU A 195 2.76 -2.80 23.82
C LEU A 195 4.08 -3.06 24.55
N ALA A 196 4.20 -2.71 25.84
CA ALA A 196 5.47 -2.79 26.59
C ALA A 196 6.06 -4.22 26.60
N ASP A 197 5.21 -5.23 26.67
CA ASP A 197 5.60 -6.65 26.71
C ASP A 197 5.70 -7.30 25.33
N SER A 198 5.34 -6.58 24.24
CA SER A 198 5.48 -7.04 22.86
C SER A 198 6.85 -6.64 22.28
N ALA A 199 7.15 -7.16 21.08
CA ALA A 199 8.37 -6.77 20.36
C ALA A 199 8.44 -5.26 20.05
N PHE A 200 7.31 -4.55 20.02
CA PHE A 200 7.30 -3.10 19.84
C PHE A 200 7.77 -2.32 21.08
N GLY A 201 7.66 -2.88 22.29
CA GLY A 201 7.91 -2.17 23.53
C GLY A 201 9.30 -1.54 23.61
N SER A 202 10.33 -2.22 23.10
CA SER A 202 11.74 -1.76 23.07
C SER A 202 12.12 -1.03 21.77
N ALA A 203 11.22 -0.95 20.78
CA ALA A 203 11.47 -0.20 19.56
C ALA A 203 11.31 1.31 19.80
N THR A 204 12.12 2.14 19.12
CA THR A 204 11.90 3.58 19.09
C THR A 204 10.90 3.97 18.01
N VAL A 205 10.28 5.14 18.14
CA VAL A 205 9.43 5.74 17.10
C VAL A 205 10.19 5.88 15.77
N LYS A 206 11.49 6.24 15.84
CA LYS A 206 12.36 6.29 14.65
C LYS A 206 12.42 4.95 13.94
N GLN A 207 12.57 3.86 14.66
CA GLN A 207 12.64 2.52 14.08
C GLN A 207 11.31 2.09 13.44
N LEU A 208 10.16 2.55 13.95
CA LEU A 208 8.87 2.41 13.25
C LEU A 208 8.87 3.21 11.93
N LEU A 209 9.26 4.49 11.98
CA LEU A 209 9.30 5.39 10.81
C LEU A 209 10.22 4.88 9.70
N GLU A 210 11.29 4.19 10.05
CA GLU A 210 12.29 3.64 9.13
C GLU A 210 12.08 2.15 8.82
N MET A 211 11.07 1.49 9.44
CA MET A 211 10.84 0.04 9.33
C MET A 211 12.09 -0.81 9.59
N THR A 212 12.85 -0.45 10.62
CA THR A 212 14.06 -1.18 11.08
C THR A 212 13.79 -1.95 12.37
N THR A 213 12.58 -2.36 12.61
CA THR A 213 12.17 -3.11 13.80
C THR A 213 12.45 -4.61 13.64
N GLY A 214 12.96 -5.25 14.69
CA GLY A 214 13.16 -6.70 14.79
C GLY A 214 11.87 -7.37 15.27
N LEU A 215 11.00 -7.76 14.37
CA LEU A 215 9.67 -8.35 14.65
C LEU A 215 9.54 -9.70 13.96
N ALA A 216 9.02 -10.70 14.66
CA ALA A 216 8.61 -11.97 14.06
C ALA A 216 7.32 -11.76 13.26
N TYR A 217 7.47 -11.33 12.02
CA TYR A 217 6.37 -11.03 11.11
C TYR A 217 6.82 -11.09 9.66
N SER A 218 6.12 -11.88 8.87
CA SER A 218 6.32 -12.01 7.43
C SER A 218 5.13 -11.44 6.66
N GLU A 219 5.42 -10.71 5.60
CA GLU A 219 4.46 -10.20 4.59
C GLU A 219 4.60 -10.93 3.24
N ASP A 220 5.08 -12.17 3.27
CA ASP A 220 5.11 -13.00 2.07
C ASP A 220 3.70 -13.49 1.71
N TYR A 221 3.06 -12.78 0.78
CA TYR A 221 1.71 -13.10 0.31
C TYR A 221 1.63 -14.45 -0.44
N SER A 222 2.76 -15.06 -0.77
CA SER A 222 2.82 -16.40 -1.39
C SER A 222 2.87 -17.53 -0.38
N ASP A 223 3.26 -17.25 0.86
CA ASP A 223 3.26 -18.22 1.96
C ASP A 223 1.91 -18.19 2.72
N PRO A 224 1.10 -19.26 2.66
CA PRO A 224 -0.16 -19.32 3.38
C PRO A 224 -0.03 -19.33 4.92
N ASN A 225 1.18 -19.50 5.45
CA ASN A 225 1.46 -19.50 6.89
C ASN A 225 2.06 -18.16 7.36
N ALA A 226 2.30 -17.19 6.47
CA ALA A 226 2.84 -15.90 6.84
C ALA A 226 1.91 -15.16 7.82
N GLU A 227 2.50 -14.44 8.78
CA GLU A 227 1.79 -13.73 9.84
C GLU A 227 0.82 -12.66 9.30
N ILE A 228 1.04 -12.16 8.08
CA ILE A 228 0.10 -11.25 7.42
C ILE A 228 -1.34 -11.81 7.37
N TRP A 229 -1.53 -13.12 7.27
CA TRP A 229 -2.86 -13.72 7.23
C TRP A 229 -3.54 -13.72 8.58
N ALA A 230 -2.80 -13.98 9.67
CA ALA A 230 -3.31 -13.87 11.03
C ALA A 230 -3.64 -12.41 11.38
N TYR A 231 -2.79 -11.47 10.94
CA TYR A 231 -3.03 -10.04 11.05
C TYR A 231 -4.30 -9.61 10.28
N ASN A 232 -4.47 -10.02 9.04
CA ASN A 232 -5.66 -9.73 8.25
C ASN A 232 -6.92 -10.33 8.90
N ALA A 233 -6.82 -11.52 9.49
CA ALA A 233 -7.93 -12.12 10.23
C ALA A 233 -8.30 -11.27 11.46
N ALA A 234 -7.32 -10.79 12.24
CA ALA A 234 -7.56 -9.89 13.37
C ALA A 234 -8.20 -8.57 12.93
N ALA A 235 -7.66 -7.98 11.86
CA ALA A 235 -8.06 -6.70 11.29
C ALA A 235 -9.46 -6.70 10.65
N SER A 236 -9.95 -7.87 10.21
CA SER A 236 -11.25 -7.95 9.54
C SER A 236 -12.38 -7.42 10.42
N PRO A 237 -13.20 -6.47 9.94
CA PRO A 237 -14.36 -5.96 10.66
C PRO A 237 -15.54 -6.93 10.68
N LEU A 238 -15.46 -8.04 9.92
CA LEU A 238 -16.53 -9.02 9.80
C LEU A 238 -16.64 -9.88 11.06
N PRO A 239 -17.83 -10.42 11.38
CA PRO A 239 -18.00 -11.37 12.47
C PRO A 239 -17.00 -12.52 12.37
N LYS A 240 -16.33 -12.82 13.47
CA LYS A 240 -15.45 -13.99 13.59
C LYS A 240 -16.26 -15.24 13.89
N PRO A 241 -15.79 -16.43 13.50
CA PRO A 241 -16.37 -17.69 13.97
C PRO A 241 -16.46 -17.75 15.51
N ASP A 242 -17.44 -18.47 16.04
CA ASP A 242 -17.67 -18.54 17.50
C ASP A 242 -16.48 -19.18 18.24
N ASP A 243 -15.75 -20.07 17.59
CA ASP A 243 -14.55 -20.76 18.10
C ASP A 243 -13.25 -19.99 17.84
N TYR A 244 -13.31 -18.80 17.27
CA TYR A 244 -12.12 -17.98 17.02
C TYR A 244 -11.55 -17.43 18.31
N THR A 245 -10.32 -17.79 18.62
CA THR A 245 -9.59 -17.41 19.85
C THR A 245 -8.46 -16.40 19.62
N GLY A 246 -8.18 -16.02 18.36
CA GLY A 246 -7.14 -15.06 18.02
C GLY A 246 -7.52 -13.60 18.30
N PRO A 247 -6.59 -12.66 18.06
CA PRO A 247 -6.83 -11.22 18.17
C PRO A 247 -7.99 -10.78 17.26
N ARG A 248 -8.75 -9.77 17.70
CA ARG A 248 -9.98 -9.29 17.02
C ARG A 248 -9.87 -7.87 16.49
N THR A 249 -8.76 -7.21 16.77
CA THR A 249 -8.48 -5.81 16.39
C THR A 249 -7.02 -5.65 16.00
N TYR A 250 -6.69 -4.53 15.33
CA TYR A 250 -5.29 -4.17 15.08
C TYR A 250 -4.49 -4.11 16.39
N TYR A 251 -5.02 -3.45 17.41
CA TYR A 251 -4.34 -3.25 18.68
C TYR A 251 -4.07 -4.56 19.42
N GLU A 252 -5.06 -5.45 19.46
CA GLU A 252 -4.86 -6.76 20.06
C GLU A 252 -3.79 -7.58 19.33
N TYR A 253 -3.73 -7.49 17.99
CA TYR A 253 -2.71 -8.19 17.22
C TYR A 253 -1.30 -7.65 17.52
N LEU A 254 -1.13 -6.32 17.52
CA LEU A 254 0.18 -5.70 17.80
C LEU A 254 0.75 -6.13 19.14
N ALA A 255 -0.09 -6.35 20.15
CA ALA A 255 0.33 -6.81 21.47
C ALA A 255 0.84 -8.28 21.49
N THR A 256 0.56 -9.06 20.43
CA THR A 256 0.99 -10.48 20.33
C THR A 256 2.29 -10.67 19.55
N VAL A 257 2.86 -9.60 18.99
CA VAL A 257 4.03 -9.71 18.11
C VAL A 257 5.29 -10.00 18.93
N GLU A 258 5.93 -11.12 18.61
CA GLU A 258 7.17 -11.56 19.26
C GLU A 258 8.42 -10.93 18.63
N PRO A 259 9.53 -10.82 19.37
CA PRO A 259 10.77 -10.28 18.82
C PRO A 259 11.46 -11.27 17.88
N GLU A 260 12.06 -10.75 16.82
CA GLU A 260 12.96 -11.47 15.92
C GLU A 260 14.09 -10.55 15.45
N GLY A 261 15.32 -10.86 15.85
CA GLY A 261 16.49 -10.02 15.59
C GLY A 261 16.54 -8.78 16.47
N GLU A 262 17.38 -7.82 16.11
CA GLU A 262 17.58 -6.58 16.83
C GLU A 262 16.99 -5.38 16.07
N HIS A 263 16.41 -4.44 16.81
CA HIS A 263 15.95 -3.19 16.22
C HIS A 263 17.11 -2.36 15.65
N GLY A 264 16.87 -1.70 14.51
CA GLY A 264 17.84 -0.78 13.89
C GLY A 264 18.88 -1.43 12.98
N GLN A 265 18.90 -2.77 12.83
CA GLN A 265 19.93 -3.46 12.05
C GLN A 265 19.61 -3.62 10.57
N VAL A 266 18.35 -3.97 10.25
CA VAL A 266 17.92 -4.30 8.89
C VAL A 266 16.59 -3.63 8.60
N PHE A 267 16.46 -3.07 7.41
CA PHE A 267 15.16 -2.65 6.90
C PHE A 267 14.31 -3.88 6.59
N GLY A 268 13.09 -3.92 7.12
CA GLY A 268 12.11 -4.96 6.82
C GLY A 268 10.75 -4.34 6.61
N TYR A 269 10.23 -4.40 5.38
CA TYR A 269 8.91 -3.86 5.11
C TYR A 269 7.83 -4.70 5.80
N LYS A 270 7.23 -4.13 6.84
CA LYS A 270 6.25 -4.80 7.70
C LYS A 270 5.11 -3.84 8.00
N THR A 271 3.92 -4.10 7.46
CA THR A 271 2.74 -3.22 7.57
C THR A 271 2.40 -2.86 9.02
N ILE A 272 2.57 -3.80 9.94
CA ILE A 272 2.28 -3.62 11.36
C ILE A 272 3.07 -2.49 12.03
N ASN A 273 4.25 -2.11 11.49
CA ASN A 273 4.98 -0.92 11.96
C ASN A 273 4.15 0.35 11.80
N THR A 274 3.40 0.44 10.70
CA THR A 274 2.60 1.64 10.43
C THR A 274 1.36 1.69 11.31
N ASP A 275 0.77 0.55 11.65
CA ASP A 275 -0.38 0.53 12.56
C ASP A 275 0.04 0.83 13.99
N ALA A 276 1.21 0.35 14.41
CA ALA A 276 1.82 0.75 15.68
C ALA A 276 2.13 2.26 15.69
N LEU A 277 2.71 2.81 14.60
CA LEU A 277 2.95 4.24 14.44
C LEU A 277 1.63 5.03 14.46
N GLY A 278 0.58 4.54 13.80
CA GLY A 278 -0.75 5.14 13.81
C GLY A 278 -1.33 5.23 15.23
N TRP A 279 -1.09 4.21 16.06
CA TRP A 279 -1.48 4.22 17.46
C TRP A 279 -0.64 5.21 18.29
N VAL A 280 0.68 5.25 18.08
CA VAL A 280 1.59 6.26 18.69
C VAL A 280 1.11 7.67 18.36
N ILE A 281 0.85 7.96 17.08
CA ILE A 281 0.36 9.27 16.60
C ILE A 281 -0.97 9.61 17.30
N ALA A 282 -1.91 8.67 17.30
CA ALA A 282 -3.22 8.91 17.90
C ALA A 282 -3.14 9.18 19.43
N ARG A 283 -2.27 8.44 20.14
CA ARG A 283 -2.00 8.62 21.55
C ARG A 283 -1.37 9.99 21.84
N THR A 284 -0.38 10.38 21.04
CA THR A 284 0.35 11.64 21.19
C THR A 284 -0.53 12.85 20.89
N ALA A 285 -1.33 12.77 19.83
CA ALA A 285 -2.17 13.88 19.40
C ALA A 285 -3.55 13.94 20.08
N GLY A 286 -3.99 12.84 20.71
CA GLY A 286 -5.35 12.74 21.28
C GLY A 286 -6.45 12.59 20.22
N GLU A 287 -6.09 12.33 18.97
CA GLU A 287 -7.01 12.21 17.83
C GLU A 287 -6.62 11.03 16.93
N SER A 288 -7.61 10.43 16.25
CA SER A 288 -7.33 9.36 15.29
C SER A 288 -6.55 9.87 14.06
N VAL A 289 -5.80 8.97 13.40
CA VAL A 289 -5.08 9.29 12.14
C VAL A 289 -6.01 9.91 11.10
N THR A 290 -7.25 9.41 10.96
CA THR A 290 -8.24 9.98 10.02
C THR A 290 -8.66 11.40 10.38
N SER A 291 -8.84 11.69 11.69
CA SER A 291 -9.19 13.04 12.15
C SER A 291 -8.04 14.02 11.93
N LEU A 292 -6.81 13.61 12.27
CA LEU A 292 -5.60 14.39 12.03
C LEU A 292 -5.36 14.67 10.55
N LEU A 293 -5.47 13.66 9.70
CA LEU A 293 -5.32 13.82 8.26
C LEU A 293 -6.37 14.80 7.72
N SER A 294 -7.61 14.69 8.21
CA SER A 294 -8.71 15.59 7.85
C SER A 294 -8.40 17.03 8.26
N SER A 295 -8.16 17.27 9.56
CA SER A 295 -8.05 18.63 10.13
C SER A 295 -6.76 19.35 9.71
N ARG A 296 -5.65 18.63 9.63
CA ARG A 296 -4.34 19.24 9.37
C ARG A 296 -4.00 19.39 7.89
N ILE A 297 -4.53 18.49 7.04
CA ILE A 297 -4.15 18.43 5.61
C ILE A 297 -5.38 18.56 4.71
N TRP A 298 -6.32 17.61 4.77
CA TRP A 298 -7.37 17.46 3.75
C TRP A 298 -8.28 18.68 3.64
N GLN A 299 -8.70 19.24 4.78
CA GLN A 299 -9.54 20.47 4.84
C GLN A 299 -8.84 21.74 4.39
N ARG A 300 -7.49 21.76 4.42
CA ARG A 300 -6.67 22.95 4.16
C ARG A 300 -6.00 22.94 2.80
N MET A 301 -5.84 21.76 2.18
CA MET A 301 -5.20 21.65 0.87
C MET A 301 -6.11 21.97 -0.31
N GLY A 302 -7.41 22.24 -0.07
CA GLY A 302 -8.39 22.51 -1.12
C GLY A 302 -8.88 21.25 -1.83
N ALA A 303 -9.01 20.14 -1.11
CA ALA A 303 -9.46 18.87 -1.66
C ALA A 303 -10.83 18.95 -2.36
N GLU A 304 -11.00 18.21 -3.45
CA GLU A 304 -12.27 18.11 -4.18
C GLU A 304 -13.24 17.17 -3.50
N GLN A 305 -12.74 16.10 -2.90
CA GLN A 305 -13.56 15.04 -2.35
C GLN A 305 -13.09 14.61 -0.95
N ASP A 306 -14.00 14.02 -0.16
CA ASP A 306 -13.62 13.30 1.03
C ASP A 306 -12.86 12.02 0.67
N GLY A 307 -11.82 11.68 1.46
CA GLY A 307 -11.26 10.34 1.49
C GLY A 307 -11.96 9.47 2.55
N TYR A 308 -11.57 8.20 2.64
CA TYR A 308 -11.97 7.32 3.73
C TYR A 308 -10.92 6.25 3.99
N PHE A 309 -10.90 5.71 5.21
CA PHE A 309 -10.12 4.53 5.58
C PHE A 309 -11.05 3.36 5.87
N THR A 310 -10.64 2.16 5.48
CA THR A 310 -11.23 0.94 6.05
C THR A 310 -10.85 0.84 7.53
N VAL A 311 -11.71 0.21 8.34
CA VAL A 311 -11.55 0.10 9.79
C VAL A 311 -11.71 -1.34 10.25
N ASP A 312 -11.15 -1.65 11.43
CA ASP A 312 -11.40 -2.92 12.13
C ASP A 312 -12.76 -2.92 12.85
N SER A 313 -13.03 -3.99 13.62
CA SER A 313 -14.29 -4.20 14.34
C SER A 313 -14.62 -3.15 15.41
N ILE A 314 -13.64 -2.39 15.89
CA ILE A 314 -13.81 -1.31 16.86
C ILE A 314 -13.68 0.10 16.24
N GLY A 315 -13.54 0.19 14.91
CA GLY A 315 -13.44 1.45 14.19
C GLY A 315 -12.02 2.04 14.16
N THR A 316 -10.97 1.25 14.43
CA THR A 316 -9.59 1.67 14.27
C THR A 316 -9.25 1.77 12.78
N PRO A 317 -8.76 2.91 12.27
CA PRO A 317 -8.36 3.03 10.86
C PRO A 317 -7.19 2.10 10.54
N PHE A 318 -7.25 1.43 9.38
CA PHE A 318 -6.12 0.69 8.85
C PHE A 318 -5.03 1.67 8.37
N ALA A 319 -4.15 2.08 9.30
CA ALA A 319 -3.10 3.07 9.04
C ALA A 319 -2.06 2.59 8.01
N GLY A 320 -1.92 1.28 7.86
CA GLY A 320 -1.00 0.63 6.92
C GLY A 320 -1.50 0.49 5.49
N GLY A 321 -2.83 0.67 5.19
CA GLY A 321 -3.30 0.40 3.84
C GLY A 321 -4.74 0.79 3.51
N GLY A 322 -5.46 1.40 4.45
CA GLY A 322 -6.92 1.57 4.37
C GLY A 322 -7.44 2.78 3.61
N LEU A 323 -6.59 3.73 3.21
CA LEU A 323 -7.03 4.95 2.52
C LEU A 323 -7.58 4.64 1.12
N SER A 324 -8.73 5.23 0.82
CA SER A 324 -9.24 5.41 -0.55
C SER A 324 -9.50 6.89 -0.79
N ALA A 325 -9.10 7.38 -1.96
CA ALA A 325 -9.18 8.80 -2.30
C ALA A 325 -9.30 9.02 -3.81
N GLY A 326 -9.69 10.22 -4.22
CA GLY A 326 -9.69 10.65 -5.61
C GLY A 326 -8.26 10.92 -6.13
N LEU A 327 -8.05 10.70 -7.43
CA LEU A 327 -6.75 10.88 -8.08
C LEU A 327 -6.20 12.31 -7.89
N ARG A 328 -7.03 13.33 -8.13
CA ARG A 328 -6.68 14.74 -8.01
C ARG A 328 -6.32 15.11 -6.55
N ASP A 329 -6.97 14.52 -5.56
CA ASP A 329 -6.66 14.81 -4.15
C ASP A 329 -5.33 14.19 -3.72
N MET A 330 -4.99 13.01 -4.25
CA MET A 330 -3.65 12.46 -4.04
C MET A 330 -2.56 13.27 -4.76
N ALA A 331 -2.88 13.88 -5.91
CA ALA A 331 -1.96 14.80 -6.57
C ALA A 331 -1.72 16.08 -5.74
N ARG A 332 -2.76 16.61 -5.05
CA ARG A 332 -2.60 17.72 -4.09
C ARG A 332 -1.68 17.34 -2.92
N ILE A 333 -1.79 16.12 -2.41
CA ILE A 333 -0.83 15.61 -1.40
C ILE A 333 0.59 15.62 -1.96
N GLY A 334 0.80 15.07 -3.17
CA GLY A 334 2.11 15.08 -3.81
C GLY A 334 2.67 16.49 -3.97
N GLN A 335 1.85 17.44 -4.45
CA GLN A 335 2.23 18.85 -4.60
C GLN A 335 2.53 19.53 -3.25
N LEU A 336 1.73 19.24 -2.22
CA LEU A 336 1.96 19.74 -0.87
C LEU A 336 3.31 19.27 -0.31
N VAL A 337 3.65 18.00 -0.54
CA VAL A 337 4.93 17.43 -0.12
C VAL A 337 6.08 18.00 -0.97
N LEU A 338 5.92 18.12 -2.28
CA LEU A 338 6.92 18.79 -3.15
C LEU A 338 7.21 20.22 -2.67
N ASN A 339 6.17 20.95 -2.27
CA ASN A 339 6.25 22.33 -1.77
C ASN A 339 6.59 22.41 -0.26
N GLU A 340 7.11 21.34 0.33
CA GLU A 340 7.59 21.30 1.72
C GLU A 340 6.56 21.83 2.73
N GLY A 341 5.30 21.42 2.54
CA GLY A 341 4.20 21.76 3.44
C GLY A 341 3.50 23.09 3.16
N VAL A 342 3.75 23.73 2.01
CA VAL A 342 3.04 24.94 1.60
C VAL A 342 2.01 24.61 0.52
N MET A 343 0.77 25.05 0.72
CA MET A 343 -0.31 24.92 -0.24
C MET A 343 -1.15 26.19 -0.26
N ASN A 344 -1.49 26.69 -1.43
CA ASN A 344 -2.33 27.89 -1.61
C ASN A 344 -1.83 29.13 -0.84
N GLY A 345 -0.51 29.27 -0.70
CA GLY A 345 0.12 30.37 0.05
C GLY A 345 0.12 30.17 1.58
N GLU A 346 -0.43 29.08 2.09
CA GLU A 346 -0.45 28.75 3.53
C GLU A 346 0.53 27.60 3.84
N ARG A 347 1.28 27.73 4.94
CA ARG A 347 2.08 26.64 5.48
C ARG A 347 1.21 25.76 6.35
N LEU A 348 0.99 24.52 5.94
CA LEU A 348 0.18 23.55 6.65
C LEU A 348 0.98 22.84 7.73
N PHE A 349 2.29 22.62 7.48
CA PHE A 349 3.20 21.98 8.43
C PHE A 349 4.66 22.40 8.19
N PRO A 350 5.58 22.16 9.15
CA PRO A 350 6.99 22.53 9.01
C PRO A 350 7.69 21.85 7.84
N ALA A 351 8.52 22.57 7.08
CA ALA A 351 9.35 22.01 6.00
C ALA A 351 10.24 20.85 6.46
N ALA A 352 10.73 20.94 7.70
CA ALA A 352 11.55 19.89 8.32
C ALA A 352 10.94 18.48 8.26
N ALA A 353 9.61 18.35 8.23
CA ALA A 353 8.95 17.06 8.08
C ALA A 353 9.29 16.40 6.73
N VAL A 354 9.28 17.19 5.64
CA VAL A 354 9.63 16.70 4.29
C VAL A 354 11.14 16.53 4.13
N GLU A 355 11.93 17.45 4.68
CA GLU A 355 13.40 17.36 4.67
C GLU A 355 13.87 16.04 5.27
N ARG A 356 13.28 15.61 6.39
CA ARG A 356 13.57 14.35 7.05
C ARG A 356 13.20 13.14 6.18
N ILE A 357 12.06 13.18 5.51
CA ILE A 357 11.64 12.15 4.53
C ILE A 357 12.66 12.06 3.38
N ARG A 358 13.06 13.18 2.80
CA ARG A 358 14.02 13.26 1.68
C ARG A 358 15.43 12.80 2.07
N GLN A 359 15.88 13.10 3.30
CA GLN A 359 17.14 12.60 3.83
C GLN A 359 17.15 11.07 3.88
N GLY A 360 15.97 10.46 4.10
CA GLY A 360 15.81 9.02 4.20
C GLY A 360 16.34 8.45 5.51
N GLY A 361 16.26 7.14 5.65
CA GLY A 361 16.79 6.37 6.76
C GLY A 361 18.17 5.75 6.46
N ASP A 362 18.54 4.75 7.26
CA ASP A 362 19.80 4.05 7.13
C ASP A 362 19.90 3.29 5.78
N ARG A 363 20.81 3.75 4.92
CA ARG A 363 21.07 3.16 3.61
C ARG A 363 21.73 1.78 3.67
N GLN A 364 22.49 1.48 4.73
CA GLN A 364 23.12 0.17 4.90
C GLN A 364 22.09 -0.86 5.33
N ALA A 365 21.23 -0.50 6.28
CA ALA A 365 20.08 -1.33 6.67
C ALA A 365 19.15 -1.60 5.47
N PHE A 366 18.90 -0.59 4.62
CA PHE A 366 18.08 -0.75 3.41
C PHE A 366 18.75 -1.64 2.36
N ALA A 367 20.05 -1.49 2.13
CA ALA A 367 20.81 -2.30 1.16
C ALA A 367 20.80 -3.79 1.52
N ALA A 368 20.81 -4.12 2.83
CA ALA A 368 20.71 -5.50 3.30
C ALA A 368 19.39 -6.19 2.92
N ALA A 369 18.32 -5.45 2.68
CA ALA A 369 17.03 -5.98 2.25
C ALA A 369 16.96 -6.36 0.76
N GLY A 370 17.95 -5.99 -0.06
CA GLY A 370 18.14 -6.48 -1.42
C GLY A 370 17.13 -5.97 -2.47
N TYR A 371 16.60 -4.76 -2.34
CA TYR A 371 15.67 -4.17 -3.31
C TYR A 371 16.35 -3.89 -4.65
N ARG A 372 16.23 -4.82 -5.60
CA ARG A 372 16.91 -4.82 -6.91
C ARG A 372 16.71 -3.55 -7.72
N TYR A 373 15.48 -3.01 -7.75
CA TYR A 373 15.11 -1.85 -8.57
C TYR A 373 15.27 -0.50 -7.85
N LEU A 374 15.71 -0.51 -6.59
CA LEU A 374 15.99 0.68 -5.80
C LEU A 374 17.41 0.66 -5.22
N PRO A 375 18.45 0.50 -6.08
CA PRO A 375 19.82 0.42 -5.61
C PRO A 375 20.22 1.74 -4.94
N GLY A 376 20.82 1.64 -3.73
CA GLY A 376 21.25 2.82 -2.97
C GLY A 376 20.11 3.63 -2.35
N GLY A 377 18.88 3.14 -2.41
CA GLY A 377 17.73 3.77 -1.77
C GLY A 377 17.77 3.76 -0.24
N SER A 378 16.77 4.36 0.38
CA SER A 378 16.51 4.29 1.81
C SER A 378 15.01 4.47 2.08
N TYR A 379 14.61 4.32 3.37
CA TYR A 379 13.21 4.42 3.77
C TYR A 379 13.07 5.22 5.06
N ARG A 380 12.21 6.24 5.05
CA ARG A 380 11.91 7.02 6.25
C ARG A 380 10.55 7.69 6.15
N GLY A 381 9.87 7.83 7.29
CA GLY A 381 8.54 8.43 7.35
C GLY A 381 7.53 7.70 6.46
N MET A 382 7.74 6.41 6.24
CA MET A 382 6.95 5.56 5.35
C MET A 382 7.05 5.96 3.86
N TRP A 383 8.13 6.67 3.46
CA TRP A 383 8.45 7.03 2.09
C TRP A 383 9.74 6.34 1.63
N TRP A 384 9.82 6.07 0.33
CA TRP A 384 10.95 5.46 -0.35
C TRP A 384 11.80 6.58 -0.98
N SER A 385 13.02 6.80 -0.48
CA SER A 385 13.96 7.77 -1.07
C SER A 385 14.85 7.05 -2.07
N LEU A 386 14.84 7.49 -3.34
CA LEU A 386 15.58 6.80 -4.41
C LEU A 386 17.05 7.19 -4.42
N HIS A 387 17.39 8.37 -3.92
CA HIS A 387 18.74 8.96 -3.93
C HIS A 387 19.37 8.99 -5.34
N ASN A 388 18.54 9.12 -6.39
CA ASN A 388 18.99 9.38 -7.76
C ASN A 388 19.43 10.85 -7.92
N GLU A 389 19.93 11.22 -9.12
CA GLU A 389 20.43 12.57 -9.40
C GLU A 389 19.37 13.66 -9.22
N HIS A 390 18.10 13.35 -9.40
CA HIS A 390 16.98 14.27 -9.20
C HIS A 390 16.54 14.38 -7.74
N GLY A 391 17.05 13.52 -6.84
CA GLY A 391 16.61 13.44 -5.44
C GLY A 391 15.15 12.97 -5.31
N ALA A 392 14.69 12.16 -6.24
CA ALA A 392 13.32 11.67 -6.29
C ALA A 392 13.01 10.74 -5.10
N PHE A 393 11.75 10.77 -4.66
CA PHE A 393 11.23 9.92 -3.61
C PHE A 393 9.76 9.58 -3.87
N ALA A 394 9.25 8.51 -3.26
CA ALA A 394 7.92 8.02 -3.60
C ALA A 394 7.18 7.43 -2.40
N ALA A 395 5.85 7.60 -2.39
CA ALA A 395 4.93 6.74 -1.69
C ALA A 395 4.56 5.59 -2.64
N ARG A 396 4.56 4.35 -2.14
CA ARG A 396 4.35 3.16 -2.99
C ARG A 396 3.39 2.18 -2.34
N GLY A 397 2.55 1.56 -3.14
CA GLY A 397 1.60 0.55 -2.68
C GLY A 397 1.53 -0.66 -3.62
N VAL A 398 1.10 -1.79 -3.08
CA VAL A 398 0.87 -3.01 -3.88
C VAL A 398 -0.06 -2.74 -5.04
N HIS A 399 0.05 -3.57 -6.08
CA HIS A 399 -0.73 -3.47 -7.32
C HIS A 399 -0.47 -2.19 -8.14
N GLY A 400 0.62 -1.45 -7.84
CA GLY A 400 1.09 -0.33 -8.66
C GLY A 400 0.64 1.07 -8.22
N GLN A 401 0.15 1.24 -6.98
CA GLN A 401 -0.16 2.58 -6.45
C GLN A 401 1.13 3.38 -6.24
N THR A 402 1.14 4.64 -6.65
CA THR A 402 2.34 5.48 -6.51
C THR A 402 1.98 6.96 -6.39
N ILE A 403 2.69 7.68 -5.51
CA ILE A 403 2.94 9.12 -5.63
C ILE A 403 4.46 9.24 -5.81
N TYR A 404 4.92 9.61 -7.00
CA TYR A 404 6.32 9.85 -7.30
C TYR A 404 6.57 11.34 -7.33
N ILE A 405 7.57 11.81 -6.61
CA ILE A 405 7.92 13.22 -6.49
C ILE A 405 9.35 13.40 -6.97
N ASP A 406 9.52 14.26 -7.96
CA ASP A 406 10.81 14.64 -8.51
C ASP A 406 11.05 16.13 -8.27
N PRO A 407 11.86 16.48 -7.24
CA PRO A 407 12.11 17.90 -6.91
C PRO A 407 12.90 18.64 -7.98
N THR A 408 13.76 17.97 -8.73
CA THR A 408 14.58 18.60 -9.77
C THR A 408 13.75 18.96 -10.98
N ALA A 409 12.81 18.10 -11.36
CA ALA A 409 11.87 18.39 -12.44
C ALA A 409 10.63 19.17 -11.99
N GLU A 410 10.49 19.53 -10.71
CA GLU A 410 9.28 20.12 -10.14
C GLU A 410 8.01 19.31 -10.54
N MET A 411 8.12 17.98 -10.50
CA MET A 411 7.12 17.06 -11.01
C MET A 411 6.55 16.16 -9.91
N VAL A 412 5.24 15.91 -10.02
CA VAL A 412 4.53 14.89 -9.24
C VAL A 412 3.77 13.97 -10.19
N ILE A 413 3.98 12.66 -10.07
CA ILE A 413 3.17 11.66 -10.76
C ILE A 413 2.34 10.92 -9.70
N VAL A 414 1.02 10.84 -9.90
CA VAL A 414 0.14 9.97 -9.11
C VAL A 414 -0.44 8.91 -10.02
N ARG A 415 -0.25 7.67 -9.65
CA ARG A 415 -0.85 6.52 -10.33
C ARG A 415 -1.68 5.69 -9.36
N PHE A 416 -2.91 5.40 -9.77
CA PHE A 416 -3.72 4.30 -9.29
C PHE A 416 -3.71 3.18 -10.31
N ALA A 417 -3.57 1.94 -9.86
CA ALA A 417 -3.51 0.76 -10.72
C ALA A 417 -4.07 -0.48 -10.01
N SER A 418 -4.39 -1.49 -10.78
CA SER A 418 -4.88 -2.78 -10.29
C SER A 418 -4.13 -3.95 -10.94
N HIS A 419 -2.77 -3.84 -10.95
CA HIS A 419 -1.88 -4.85 -11.47
C HIS A 419 -2.11 -6.21 -10.78
N PRO A 420 -2.21 -7.35 -11.53
CA PRO A 420 -2.55 -8.65 -10.94
C PRO A 420 -1.53 -9.14 -9.90
N VAL A 421 -0.25 -8.77 -10.05
CA VAL A 421 0.81 -9.09 -9.09
C VAL A 421 0.94 -7.97 -8.07
N ALA A 422 0.85 -8.31 -6.80
CA ALA A 422 0.89 -7.33 -5.70
C ALA A 422 2.24 -6.60 -5.59
N GLY A 423 3.35 -7.30 -5.70
CA GLY A 423 4.69 -6.75 -5.49
C GLY A 423 5.10 -5.77 -6.58
N ASN A 424 5.63 -4.60 -6.17
CA ASN A 424 6.04 -3.55 -7.10
C ASN A 424 7.19 -3.96 -8.04
N ALA A 425 7.96 -4.99 -7.69
CA ALA A 425 8.98 -5.56 -8.57
C ALA A 425 8.42 -6.01 -9.94
N ALA A 426 7.11 -6.26 -10.04
CA ALA A 426 6.45 -6.60 -11.29
C ALA A 426 6.24 -5.41 -12.22
N ASN A 427 6.13 -4.19 -11.68
CA ASN A 427 5.87 -2.97 -12.46
C ASN A 427 7.03 -1.96 -12.43
N ASP A 428 7.98 -2.09 -11.51
CA ASP A 428 9.16 -1.21 -11.44
C ASP A 428 9.97 -1.15 -12.73
N PRO A 429 10.21 -2.27 -13.45
CA PRO A 429 11.00 -2.25 -14.68
C PRO A 429 10.47 -1.32 -15.76
N THR A 430 9.15 -1.11 -15.81
CA THR A 430 8.47 -0.27 -16.80
C THR A 430 7.99 1.05 -16.25
N SER A 431 7.87 1.19 -14.92
CA SER A 431 7.36 2.41 -14.28
C SER A 431 8.46 3.40 -13.94
N LEU A 432 9.54 2.94 -13.27
CA LEU A 432 10.59 3.85 -12.81
C LEU A 432 11.32 4.55 -13.97
N PRO A 433 11.73 3.85 -15.05
CA PRO A 433 12.35 4.52 -16.19
C PRO A 433 11.38 5.40 -16.97
N ALA A 434 10.08 5.05 -17.00
CA ALA A 434 9.07 5.91 -17.60
C ALA A 434 8.93 7.24 -16.85
N TYR A 435 8.92 7.22 -15.52
CA TYR A 435 8.86 8.44 -14.70
C TYR A 435 10.07 9.33 -14.92
N GLN A 436 11.27 8.74 -14.98
CA GLN A 436 12.50 9.47 -15.27
C GLN A 436 12.46 10.11 -16.67
N ALA A 437 12.05 9.36 -17.71
CA ALA A 437 11.97 9.86 -19.08
C ALA A 437 10.98 11.02 -19.23
N VAL A 438 9.83 10.96 -18.53
CA VAL A 438 8.87 12.06 -18.52
C VAL A 438 9.43 13.28 -17.78
N ALA A 439 10.15 13.09 -16.66
CA ALA A 439 10.81 14.19 -15.96
C ALA A 439 11.82 14.90 -16.86
N GLU A 440 12.68 14.16 -17.56
CA GLU A 440 13.67 14.70 -18.50
C GLU A 440 12.99 15.44 -19.65
N TYR A 441 11.95 14.85 -20.25
CA TYR A 441 11.15 15.48 -21.30
C TYR A 441 10.58 16.85 -20.83
N LEU A 442 9.93 16.90 -19.68
CA LEU A 442 9.32 18.12 -19.14
C LEU A 442 10.36 19.21 -18.83
N MET A 443 11.54 18.81 -18.34
CA MET A 443 12.66 19.73 -18.11
C MET A 443 13.18 20.33 -19.42
N GLU A 444 13.30 19.53 -20.49
CA GLU A 444 13.71 20.00 -21.82
C GLU A 444 12.71 21.00 -22.41
N GLN A 445 11.39 20.73 -22.27
CA GLN A 445 10.36 21.66 -22.73
C GLN A 445 10.44 23.02 -21.99
N SER A 446 10.71 22.99 -20.69
CA SER A 446 10.82 24.19 -19.86
C SER A 446 12.09 25.01 -20.15
N ALA A 447 13.14 24.38 -20.67
CA ALA A 447 14.40 25.07 -21.04
C ALA A 447 14.35 25.72 -22.44
N THR A 448 13.31 25.41 -23.21
CA THR A 448 13.13 26.00 -24.56
C THR A 448 12.29 27.27 -24.45
N PRO A 449 12.81 28.46 -24.76
CA PRO A 449 12.14 29.75 -24.55
C PRO A 449 10.96 30.00 -25.48
#